data_8cbacdabb984cd90652fae9d418b6709
#
_entry.id   8cbacdabb984cd90652fae9d418b6709
#
_cell.length_a   1.000
_cell.length_b   1.000
_cell.length_c   1.000
_cell.angle_alpha   90.00
_cell.angle_beta   90.00
_cell.angle_gamma   90.00
#
_symmetry.space_group_name_H-M   'P 1'
#
loop_
_entity.id
_entity.type
_entity.pdbx_description
1 polymer ?
#
loop_
_entity_poly.entity_id
_entity_poly.type
_entity_poly.pdbx_seq_one_letter_code
_entity_poly.pdbx_strand_id
1 'polypeptide(L)'
;EAPVLVHFHGLEGDSRSHYAEALMDHCVKNGVRGVVAHFRSCGGRLNRLPRAYFAGDTADNSWVLKNVHARFPKAPFFAVGVSLGGNQLAKCLGDLGKAASFVTGAASIGAPLDLVAGTEIMTRGANIFYGKMFLSTLKKKAEEKARLFPDIIDARAIRACKDLYDFDNVYTAPIHGFRSGMDYW
;
A
#
# COMPACT_ATOMS: atom_id res chain seq x y z
N GLU A 1 21.36 -19.09 -7.16
CA GLU A 1 21.05 -18.33 -5.95
C GLU A 1 19.62 -18.68 -5.46
N ALA A 2 19.39 -18.61 -4.14
CA ALA A 2 18.05 -18.83 -3.58
C ALA A 2 17.07 -17.78 -4.14
N PRO A 3 15.82 -18.17 -4.48
CA PRO A 3 14.81 -17.23 -4.99
C PRO A 3 14.54 -16.10 -3.99
N VAL A 4 14.09 -14.96 -4.51
CA VAL A 4 13.66 -13.80 -3.71
C VAL A 4 12.17 -13.56 -3.93
N LEU A 5 11.45 -13.32 -2.85
CA LEU A 5 10.04 -12.92 -2.88
C LEU A 5 9.86 -11.60 -2.13
N VAL A 6 9.35 -10.60 -2.84
CA VAL A 6 8.98 -9.30 -2.26
C VAL A 6 7.49 -9.27 -2.02
N HIS A 7 7.09 -8.96 -0.78
CA HIS A 7 5.69 -8.84 -0.38
C HIS A 7 5.31 -7.38 -0.13
N PHE A 8 4.20 -6.95 -0.76
CA PHE A 8 3.52 -5.68 -0.53
C PHE A 8 2.23 -5.93 0.25
N HIS A 9 2.14 -5.38 1.46
CA HIS A 9 1.03 -5.62 2.37
C HIS A 9 -0.25 -4.84 2.01
N GLY A 10 -1.36 -5.17 2.65
CA GLY A 10 -2.63 -4.46 2.49
C GLY A 10 -2.67 -3.11 3.22
N LEU A 11 -3.82 -2.44 3.12
CA LEU A 11 -4.08 -1.16 3.77
C LEU A 11 -3.76 -1.25 5.26
N GLU A 12 -2.93 -0.33 5.76
CA GLU A 12 -2.50 -0.23 7.16
C GLU A 12 -1.77 -1.47 7.72
N GLY A 13 -1.35 -2.40 6.84
CA GLY A 13 -0.55 -3.56 7.21
C GLY A 13 0.92 -3.25 7.48
N ASP A 14 1.64 -4.25 7.93
CA ASP A 14 3.10 -4.27 8.08
C ASP A 14 3.63 -5.73 8.08
N SER A 15 4.89 -5.93 8.42
CA SER A 15 5.50 -7.27 8.50
C SER A 15 4.92 -8.17 9.60
N ARG A 16 4.12 -7.63 10.53
CA ARG A 16 3.42 -8.37 11.60
C ARG A 16 1.98 -8.73 11.22
N SER A 17 1.53 -8.35 10.04
CA SER A 17 0.25 -8.83 9.53
C SER A 17 0.28 -10.35 9.39
N HIS A 18 -0.76 -11.04 9.87
CA HIS A 18 -0.81 -12.51 9.92
C HIS A 18 -0.47 -13.18 8.57
N TYR A 19 -0.95 -12.63 7.47
CA TYR A 19 -0.64 -13.14 6.13
C TYR A 19 0.81 -12.88 5.70
N ALA A 20 1.42 -11.77 6.17
CA ALA A 20 2.83 -11.47 5.91
C ALA A 20 3.73 -12.44 6.70
N GLU A 21 3.43 -12.66 7.98
CA GLU A 21 4.15 -13.63 8.81
C GLU A 21 4.05 -15.06 8.23
N ALA A 22 2.83 -15.49 7.85
CA ALA A 22 2.63 -16.80 7.24
C ALA A 22 3.41 -16.97 5.93
N LEU A 23 3.43 -15.93 5.10
CA LEU A 23 4.18 -15.94 3.84
C LEU A 23 5.70 -15.98 4.09
N MET A 24 6.20 -15.23 5.06
CA MET A 24 7.63 -15.23 5.42
C MET A 24 8.07 -16.55 6.04
N ASP A 25 7.22 -17.16 6.88
CA ASP A 25 7.47 -18.51 7.41
C ASP A 25 7.55 -19.56 6.28
N HIS A 26 6.63 -19.48 5.32
CA HIS A 26 6.66 -20.32 4.13
C HIS A 26 7.95 -20.11 3.31
N CYS A 27 8.38 -18.87 3.13
CA CYS A 27 9.65 -18.55 2.45
C CYS A 27 10.84 -19.22 3.15
N VAL A 28 10.94 -19.09 4.47
CA VAL A 28 12.02 -19.70 5.27
C VAL A 28 12.03 -21.22 5.10
N LYS A 29 10.87 -21.88 5.23
CA LYS A 29 10.73 -23.34 5.10
C LYS A 29 11.11 -23.89 3.73
N ASN A 30 11.01 -23.04 2.69
CA ASN A 30 11.29 -23.44 1.31
C ASN A 30 12.59 -22.83 0.73
N GLY A 31 13.46 -22.27 1.56
CA GLY A 31 14.74 -21.71 1.12
C GLY A 31 14.60 -20.48 0.22
N VAL A 32 13.49 -19.73 0.34
CA VAL A 32 13.23 -18.48 -0.37
C VAL A 32 13.61 -17.29 0.52
N ARG A 33 14.24 -16.27 -0.03
CA ARG A 33 14.48 -14.99 0.65
C ARG A 33 13.23 -14.16 0.65
N GLY A 34 12.54 -14.05 1.79
CA GLY A 34 11.36 -13.19 1.96
C GLY A 34 11.74 -11.76 2.30
N VAL A 35 11.09 -10.79 1.66
CA VAL A 35 11.21 -9.37 1.94
C VAL A 35 9.81 -8.78 2.08
N VAL A 36 9.51 -8.13 3.19
CA VAL A 36 8.26 -7.35 3.36
C VAL A 36 8.58 -5.87 3.20
N ALA A 37 8.04 -5.27 2.15
CA ALA A 37 8.14 -3.83 1.94
C ALA A 37 7.10 -3.10 2.79
N HIS A 38 7.53 -2.22 3.70
CA HIS A 38 6.60 -1.37 4.45
C HIS A 38 6.27 -0.12 3.63
N PHE A 39 4.98 0.15 3.46
CA PHE A 39 4.52 1.41 2.90
C PHE A 39 4.84 2.59 3.82
N ARG A 40 4.82 3.79 3.26
CA ARG A 40 5.08 5.03 4.02
C ARG A 40 4.20 5.12 5.25
N SER A 41 4.78 5.43 6.39
CA SER A 41 4.11 5.49 7.71
C SER A 41 3.56 4.14 8.21
N CYS A 42 3.93 3.02 7.60
CA CYS A 42 3.68 1.68 8.13
C CYS A 42 4.94 1.13 8.83
N GLY A 43 4.78 0.09 9.66
CA GLY A 43 5.92 -0.45 10.43
C GLY A 43 6.33 0.39 11.64
N GLY A 44 5.45 1.25 12.18
CA GLY A 44 5.62 1.92 13.47
C GLY A 44 6.29 3.29 13.46
N ARG A 45 6.64 3.83 12.29
CA ARG A 45 7.22 5.19 12.16
C ARG A 45 6.58 5.98 11.04
N LEU A 46 6.28 7.25 11.28
CA LEU A 46 5.86 8.17 10.23
C LEU A 46 7.02 8.44 9.26
N ASN A 47 6.71 8.50 7.98
CA ASN A 47 7.67 8.98 6.99
C ASN A 47 7.86 10.51 7.12
N ARG A 48 9.01 10.99 6.65
CA ARG A 48 9.47 12.38 6.86
C ARG A 48 8.80 13.42 5.95
N LEU A 49 8.10 13.00 4.90
CA LEU A 49 7.48 13.90 3.92
C LEU A 49 5.96 13.98 4.15
N PRO A 50 5.27 15.05 3.70
CA PRO A 50 3.82 15.15 3.75
C PRO A 50 3.13 13.97 3.06
N ARG A 51 3.67 13.54 1.93
CA ARG A 51 3.13 12.43 1.13
C ARG A 51 2.98 11.15 1.98
N ALA A 52 1.88 10.45 1.76
CA ALA A 52 1.59 9.12 2.30
C ALA A 52 1.76 8.05 1.21
N TYR A 53 1.39 6.81 1.48
CA TYR A 53 1.16 5.81 0.46
C TYR A 53 -0.30 5.88 -0.02
N PHE A 54 -0.56 5.41 -1.22
CA PHE A 54 -1.91 5.38 -1.81
C PHE A 54 -2.01 4.25 -2.83
N ALA A 55 -3.22 3.85 -3.22
CA ALA A 55 -3.40 2.92 -4.33
C ALA A 55 -2.78 3.51 -5.60
N GLY A 56 -2.12 2.68 -6.38
CA GLY A 56 -1.42 3.15 -7.56
C GLY A 56 -0.07 3.84 -7.29
N ASP A 57 0.48 3.81 -6.08
CA ASP A 57 1.83 4.34 -5.77
C ASP A 57 2.91 3.44 -6.39
N THR A 58 3.09 3.58 -7.70
CA THR A 58 4.02 2.74 -8.47
C THR A 58 5.47 3.17 -8.33
N ALA A 59 5.73 4.42 -7.96
CA ALA A 59 7.08 4.94 -7.81
C ALA A 59 7.84 4.24 -6.66
N ASP A 60 7.21 4.15 -5.49
CA ASP A 60 7.82 3.50 -4.33
C ASP A 60 7.97 1.99 -4.57
N ASN A 61 6.94 1.34 -5.15
CA ASN A 61 7.01 -0.09 -5.45
C ASN A 61 8.08 -0.42 -6.49
N SER A 62 8.17 0.37 -7.56
CA SER A 62 9.24 0.22 -8.56
C SER A 62 10.62 0.38 -7.94
N TRP A 63 10.79 1.37 -7.06
CA TRP A 63 12.04 1.58 -6.34
C TRP A 63 12.40 0.38 -5.48
N VAL A 64 11.44 -0.17 -4.71
CA VAL A 64 11.66 -1.36 -3.87
C VAL A 64 12.07 -2.55 -4.73
N LEU A 65 11.29 -2.87 -5.77
CA LEU A 65 11.57 -4.02 -6.65
C LEU A 65 12.96 -3.93 -7.26
N LYS A 66 13.33 -2.78 -7.83
CA LYS A 66 14.65 -2.56 -8.45
C LYS A 66 15.80 -2.66 -7.45
N ASN A 67 15.64 -2.07 -6.26
CA ASN A 67 16.71 -2.10 -5.24
C ASN A 67 16.88 -3.50 -4.63
N VAL A 68 15.81 -4.26 -4.43
CA VAL A 68 15.93 -5.64 -3.95
C VAL A 68 16.53 -6.53 -5.03
N HIS A 69 16.06 -6.40 -6.29
CA HIS A 69 16.66 -7.15 -7.41
C HIS A 69 18.15 -6.86 -7.60
N ALA A 70 18.58 -5.61 -7.49
CA ALA A 70 19.99 -5.22 -7.61
C ALA A 70 20.89 -5.89 -6.57
N ARG A 71 20.35 -6.30 -5.41
CA ARG A 71 21.11 -7.05 -4.39
C ARG A 71 21.23 -8.54 -4.71
N PHE A 72 20.34 -9.07 -5.56
CA PHE A 72 20.27 -10.49 -5.93
C PHE A 72 20.01 -10.65 -7.43
N PRO A 73 20.90 -10.15 -8.30
CA PRO A 73 20.63 -9.98 -9.73
C PRO A 73 20.49 -11.30 -10.50
N LYS A 74 20.97 -12.41 -9.93
CA LYS A 74 20.92 -13.75 -10.56
C LYS A 74 19.84 -14.66 -9.94
N ALA A 75 19.13 -14.19 -8.90
CA ALA A 75 18.10 -14.98 -8.24
C ALA A 75 16.77 -14.92 -9.02
N PRO A 76 16.02 -16.01 -9.14
CA PRO A 76 14.61 -15.92 -9.52
C PRO A 76 13.89 -14.93 -8.61
N PHE A 77 13.19 -13.97 -9.20
CA PHE A 77 12.63 -12.83 -8.48
C PHE A 77 11.11 -12.79 -8.58
N PHE A 78 10.45 -12.87 -7.44
CA PHE A 78 8.99 -12.92 -7.34
C PHE A 78 8.44 -11.75 -6.53
N ALA A 79 7.19 -11.36 -6.80
CA ALA A 79 6.49 -10.33 -6.06
C ALA A 79 5.06 -10.77 -5.74
N VAL A 80 4.60 -10.47 -4.53
CA VAL A 80 3.23 -10.75 -4.08
C VAL A 80 2.66 -9.51 -3.42
N GLY A 81 1.46 -9.12 -3.84
CA GLY A 81 0.71 -8.05 -3.21
C GLY A 81 -0.63 -8.54 -2.66
N VAL A 82 -1.00 -8.09 -1.47
CA VAL A 82 -2.27 -8.42 -0.82
C VAL A 82 -3.14 -7.18 -0.74
N SER A 83 -4.42 -7.28 -1.11
CA SER A 83 -5.38 -6.17 -1.05
C SER A 83 -4.84 -4.92 -1.75
N LEU A 84 -4.71 -3.78 -1.06
CA LEU A 84 -4.12 -2.55 -1.61
C LEU A 84 -2.73 -2.79 -2.22
N GLY A 85 -1.89 -3.58 -1.57
CA GLY A 85 -0.57 -3.95 -2.10
C GLY A 85 -0.65 -4.75 -3.40
N GLY A 86 -1.71 -5.54 -3.57
CA GLY A 86 -2.00 -6.22 -4.82
C GLY A 86 -2.39 -5.27 -5.95
N ASN A 87 -3.21 -4.26 -5.65
CA ASN A 87 -3.55 -3.18 -6.59
C ASN A 87 -2.28 -2.43 -7.02
N GLN A 88 -1.50 -1.96 -6.06
CA GLN A 88 -0.25 -1.23 -6.34
C GLN A 88 0.74 -2.07 -7.16
N LEU A 89 0.91 -3.36 -6.84
CA LEU A 89 1.80 -4.25 -7.57
C LEU A 89 1.33 -4.44 -9.01
N ALA A 90 0.06 -4.73 -9.22
CA ALA A 90 -0.51 -4.91 -10.57
C ALA A 90 -0.31 -3.66 -11.42
N LYS A 91 -0.64 -2.48 -10.88
CA LYS A 91 -0.41 -1.20 -11.55
C LYS A 91 1.07 -0.94 -11.82
N CYS A 92 1.93 -1.18 -10.84
CA CYS A 92 3.38 -0.98 -10.98
C CYS A 92 3.97 -1.83 -12.10
N LEU A 93 3.60 -3.10 -12.17
CA LEU A 93 4.08 -3.99 -13.24
C LEU A 93 3.52 -3.60 -14.60
N GLY A 94 2.26 -3.16 -14.66
CA GLY A 94 1.66 -2.60 -15.87
C GLY A 94 2.38 -1.35 -16.37
N ASP A 95 2.66 -0.40 -15.48
CA ASP A 95 3.39 0.84 -15.81
C ASP A 95 4.84 0.57 -16.25
N LEU A 96 5.51 -0.40 -15.63
CA LEU A 96 6.87 -0.80 -16.01
C LEU A 96 6.92 -1.55 -17.34
N GLY A 97 5.88 -2.30 -17.69
CA GLY A 97 5.84 -3.09 -18.90
C GLY A 97 7.11 -3.95 -19.07
N LYS A 98 7.82 -3.81 -20.19
CA LYS A 98 9.06 -4.55 -20.47
C LYS A 98 10.18 -4.28 -19.46
N ALA A 99 10.17 -3.15 -18.78
CA ALA A 99 11.17 -2.84 -17.73
C ALA A 99 11.00 -3.68 -16.45
N ALA A 100 9.89 -4.41 -16.32
CA ALA A 100 9.67 -5.40 -15.26
C ALA A 100 10.13 -6.82 -15.61
N SER A 101 10.85 -7.03 -16.73
CA SER A 101 11.30 -8.36 -17.21
C SER A 101 12.20 -9.12 -16.22
N PHE A 102 12.75 -8.45 -15.21
CA PHE A 102 13.50 -9.06 -14.10
C PHE A 102 12.58 -9.77 -13.10
N VAL A 103 11.28 -9.50 -13.09
CA VAL A 103 10.29 -10.18 -12.24
C VAL A 103 9.88 -11.48 -12.93
N THR A 104 10.31 -12.61 -12.36
CA THR A 104 10.02 -13.95 -12.88
C THR A 104 8.54 -14.30 -12.81
N GLY A 105 7.87 -13.84 -11.75
CA GLY A 105 6.42 -14.03 -11.55
C GLY A 105 5.88 -13.13 -10.47
N ALA A 106 4.58 -12.81 -10.58
CA ALA A 106 3.90 -12.00 -9.58
C ALA A 106 2.49 -12.51 -9.29
N ALA A 107 2.01 -12.29 -8.07
CA ALA A 107 0.64 -12.59 -7.66
C ALA A 107 0.00 -11.37 -6.97
N SER A 108 -1.24 -11.09 -7.35
CA SER A 108 -2.10 -10.08 -6.73
C SER A 108 -3.27 -10.79 -6.06
N ILE A 109 -3.39 -10.67 -4.73
CA ILE A 109 -4.34 -11.43 -3.91
C ILE A 109 -5.38 -10.48 -3.35
N GLY A 110 -6.66 -10.70 -3.70
CA GLY A 110 -7.79 -9.92 -3.16
C GLY A 110 -7.66 -8.41 -3.42
N ALA A 111 -7.08 -8.01 -4.54
CA ALA A 111 -6.84 -6.61 -4.86
C ALA A 111 -8.12 -5.89 -5.29
N PRO A 112 -8.41 -4.71 -4.73
CA PRO A 112 -9.48 -3.85 -5.22
C PRO A 112 -9.02 -3.16 -6.52
N LEU A 113 -9.28 -3.78 -7.67
CA LEU A 113 -8.90 -3.21 -8.98
C LEU A 113 -9.82 -2.06 -9.39
N ASP A 114 -11.04 -2.02 -8.87
CA ASP A 114 -11.99 -0.91 -8.96
C ASP A 114 -12.17 -0.32 -7.56
N LEU A 115 -11.57 0.85 -7.31
CA LEU A 115 -11.61 1.50 -6.00
C LEU A 115 -13.00 2.08 -5.70
N VAL A 116 -13.78 2.47 -6.72
CA VAL A 116 -15.13 2.98 -6.55
C VAL A 116 -16.01 1.86 -6.00
N ALA A 117 -16.07 0.72 -6.71
CA ALA A 117 -16.83 -0.45 -6.28
C ALA A 117 -16.35 -0.99 -4.93
N GLY A 118 -15.03 -1.03 -4.71
CA GLY A 118 -14.42 -1.48 -3.46
C GLY A 118 -14.82 -0.61 -2.27
N THR A 119 -14.84 0.71 -2.44
CA THR A 119 -15.22 1.65 -1.37
C THR A 119 -16.73 1.60 -1.11
N GLU A 120 -17.56 1.47 -2.14
CA GLU A 120 -18.99 1.30 -1.95
C GLU A 120 -19.33 0.05 -1.11
N ILE A 121 -18.63 -1.07 -1.34
CA ILE A 121 -18.81 -2.29 -0.55
C ILE A 121 -18.44 -2.05 0.92
N MET A 122 -17.44 -1.23 1.22
CA MET A 122 -17.03 -0.89 2.60
C MET A 122 -18.06 -0.05 3.36
N THR A 123 -19.05 0.51 2.68
CA THR A 123 -20.16 1.27 3.31
C THR A 123 -21.42 0.42 3.56
N ARG A 124 -21.41 -0.88 3.22
CA ARG A 124 -22.61 -1.75 3.27
C ARG A 124 -22.45 -2.94 4.21
N GLY A 125 -23.53 -3.28 4.90
CA GLY A 125 -23.62 -4.49 5.72
C GLY A 125 -22.51 -4.58 6.77
N ALA A 126 -21.97 -5.78 6.98
CA ALA A 126 -20.89 -6.03 7.94
C ALA A 126 -19.55 -5.35 7.56
N ASN A 127 -19.34 -5.00 6.28
CA ASN A 127 -18.13 -4.35 5.82
C ASN A 127 -17.95 -2.93 6.39
N ILE A 128 -19.03 -2.31 6.88
CA ILE A 128 -18.96 -1.01 7.58
C ILE A 128 -17.96 -1.04 8.75
N PHE A 129 -17.84 -2.17 9.46
CA PHE A 129 -16.90 -2.30 10.56
C PHE A 129 -15.45 -2.23 10.06
N TYR A 130 -15.13 -2.87 8.92
CA TYR A 130 -13.81 -2.78 8.30
C TYR A 130 -13.51 -1.35 7.81
N GLY A 131 -14.47 -0.72 7.14
CA GLY A 131 -14.34 0.68 6.70
C GLY A 131 -14.04 1.63 7.85
N LYS A 132 -14.77 1.51 8.97
CA LYS A 132 -14.55 2.31 10.18
C LYS A 132 -13.20 2.02 10.85
N MET A 133 -12.80 0.75 10.90
CA MET A 133 -11.50 0.35 11.46
C MET A 133 -10.36 0.99 10.66
N PHE A 134 -10.37 0.87 9.33
CA PHE A 134 -9.35 1.50 8.47
C PHE A 134 -9.37 3.03 8.60
N LEU A 135 -10.55 3.64 8.54
CA LEU A 135 -10.67 5.08 8.69
C LEU A 135 -10.09 5.57 10.02
N SER A 136 -10.31 4.85 11.12
CA SER A 136 -9.77 5.20 12.44
C SER A 136 -8.24 5.22 12.45
N THR A 137 -7.59 4.20 11.89
CA THR A 137 -6.13 4.13 11.83
C THR A 137 -5.53 5.16 10.89
N LEU A 138 -6.14 5.36 9.73
CA LEU A 138 -5.74 6.37 8.75
C LEU A 138 -5.85 7.79 9.32
N LYS A 139 -6.97 8.13 9.98
CA LYS A 139 -7.18 9.44 10.62
C LYS A 139 -6.11 9.72 11.66
N LYS A 140 -5.81 8.75 12.53
CA LYS A 140 -4.78 8.91 13.55
C LYS A 140 -3.42 9.28 12.94
N LYS A 141 -2.98 8.56 11.91
CA LYS A 141 -1.71 8.86 11.22
C LYS A 141 -1.74 10.20 10.51
N ALA A 142 -2.86 10.52 9.84
CA ALA A 142 -3.01 11.79 9.13
C ALA A 142 -3.04 12.98 10.09
N GLU A 143 -3.65 12.86 11.28
CA GLU A 143 -3.62 13.89 12.32
C GLU A 143 -2.21 14.08 12.91
N GLU A 144 -1.45 13.00 13.11
CA GLU A 144 -0.05 13.09 13.51
C GLU A 144 0.77 13.83 12.43
N LYS A 145 0.53 13.55 11.15
CA LYS A 145 1.15 14.28 10.04
C LYS A 145 0.72 15.73 9.96
N ALA A 146 -0.55 16.05 10.22
CA ALA A 146 -1.03 17.43 10.25
C ALA A 146 -0.31 18.29 11.29
N ARG A 147 0.14 17.71 12.41
CA ARG A 147 0.98 18.43 13.41
C ARG A 147 2.37 18.78 12.86
N LEU A 148 2.90 17.95 11.96
CA LEU A 148 4.21 18.16 11.33
C LEU A 148 4.12 19.08 10.11
N PHE A 149 2.97 19.12 9.44
CA PHE A 149 2.74 19.85 8.19
C PHE A 149 1.42 20.63 8.23
N PRO A 150 1.23 21.55 9.19
CA PRO A 150 -0.06 22.24 9.41
C PRO A 150 -0.51 23.11 8.23
N ASP A 151 0.44 23.61 7.43
CA ASP A 151 0.15 24.43 6.26
C ASP A 151 -0.31 23.61 5.03
N ILE A 152 -0.16 22.30 5.07
CA ILE A 152 -0.45 21.39 3.95
C ILE A 152 -1.64 20.49 4.29
N ILE A 153 -1.79 20.07 5.54
CA ILE A 153 -2.73 19.03 5.97
C ILE A 153 -3.71 19.61 6.99
N ASP A 154 -4.99 19.64 6.62
CA ASP A 154 -6.07 20.14 7.49
C ASP A 154 -6.54 19.07 8.48
N ALA A 155 -6.06 19.14 9.72
CA ALA A 155 -6.46 18.24 10.80
C ALA A 155 -7.95 18.33 11.14
N ARG A 156 -8.61 19.48 10.93
CA ARG A 156 -10.06 19.63 11.19
C ARG A 156 -10.88 18.89 10.16
N ALA A 157 -10.53 19.03 8.89
CA ALA A 157 -11.17 18.29 7.81
C ALA A 157 -10.99 16.78 8.00
N ILE A 158 -9.79 16.29 8.36
CA ILE A 158 -9.53 14.88 8.63
C ILE A 158 -10.43 14.35 9.76
N ARG A 159 -10.57 15.08 10.86
CA ARG A 159 -11.45 14.68 11.97
C ARG A 159 -12.92 14.57 11.56
N ALA A 160 -13.35 15.41 10.63
CA ALA A 160 -14.74 15.43 10.15
C ALA A 160 -15.09 14.27 9.21
N CYS A 161 -14.12 13.56 8.64
CA CYS A 161 -14.36 12.44 7.72
C CYS A 161 -15.21 11.34 8.38
N LYS A 162 -16.20 10.85 7.64
CA LYS A 162 -17.13 9.80 8.06
C LYS A 162 -16.84 8.45 7.45
N ASP A 163 -16.20 8.45 6.28
CA ASP A 163 -15.83 7.27 5.50
C ASP A 163 -14.50 7.46 4.75
N LEU A 164 -14.10 6.46 3.97
CA LEU A 164 -12.86 6.49 3.19
C LEU A 164 -12.94 7.48 2.03
N TYR A 165 -14.14 7.74 1.50
CA TYR A 165 -14.31 8.73 0.44
C TYR A 165 -14.02 10.15 0.94
N ASP A 166 -14.59 10.51 2.08
CA ASP A 166 -14.29 11.79 2.73
C ASP A 166 -12.80 11.92 2.99
N PHE A 167 -12.17 10.87 3.52
CA PHE A 167 -10.75 10.85 3.83
C PHE A 167 -9.88 11.05 2.58
N ASP A 168 -10.20 10.36 1.51
CA ASP A 168 -9.46 10.48 0.26
C ASP A 168 -9.63 11.87 -0.38
N ASN A 169 -10.81 12.50 -0.25
CA ASN A 169 -11.02 13.87 -0.72
C ASN A 169 -10.20 14.92 0.06
N VAL A 170 -10.09 14.78 1.38
CA VAL A 170 -9.46 15.83 2.21
C VAL A 170 -7.99 15.58 2.50
N TYR A 171 -7.52 14.34 2.33
CA TYR A 171 -6.14 13.98 2.65
C TYR A 171 -5.42 13.34 1.46
N THR A 172 -5.84 12.15 1.00
CA THR A 172 -5.09 11.39 -0.01
C THR A 172 -4.97 12.15 -1.32
N ALA A 173 -6.06 12.68 -1.85
CA ALA A 173 -6.07 13.39 -3.12
C ALA A 173 -5.21 14.67 -3.08
N PRO A 174 -5.39 15.60 -2.13
CA PRO A 174 -4.63 16.85 -2.12
C PRO A 174 -3.12 16.65 -1.97
N ILE A 175 -2.68 15.76 -1.06
CA ILE A 175 -1.25 15.57 -0.81
C ILE A 175 -0.52 14.82 -1.94
N HIS A 176 -1.25 14.24 -2.89
CA HIS A 176 -0.69 13.55 -4.06
C HIS A 176 -1.00 14.25 -5.39
N GLY A 177 -1.66 15.43 -5.35
CA GLY A 177 -1.90 16.25 -6.54
C GLY A 177 -3.13 15.82 -7.36
N PHE A 178 -4.03 15.04 -6.81
CA PHE A 178 -5.33 14.73 -7.41
C PHE A 178 -6.35 15.82 -7.10
N ARG A 179 -7.29 16.06 -8.02
CA ARG A 179 -8.34 17.08 -7.88
C ARG A 179 -9.42 16.70 -6.86
N SER A 180 -9.65 15.39 -6.66
CA SER A 180 -10.66 14.84 -5.75
C SER A 180 -10.36 13.38 -5.43
N GLY A 181 -11.06 12.81 -4.45
CA GLY A 181 -11.02 11.36 -4.19
C GLY A 181 -11.47 10.54 -5.40
N MET A 182 -12.46 11.01 -6.15
CA MET A 182 -12.91 10.34 -7.38
C MET A 182 -11.84 10.39 -8.50
N ASP A 183 -11.13 11.51 -8.65
CA ASP A 183 -10.01 11.64 -9.60
C ASP A 183 -8.85 10.70 -9.22
N TYR A 184 -8.63 10.52 -7.92
CA TYR A 184 -7.68 9.55 -7.39
C TYR A 184 -8.12 8.10 -7.68
N TRP A 185 -9.40 7.77 -7.44
CA TRP A 185 -9.93 6.42 -7.66
C TRP A 185 -10.01 6.05 -9.13
#